data_9a2fa17704d302ab2a10f304014f14c2
#
_entry.id   9a2fa17704d302ab2a10f304014f14c2
#
_cell.length_a   1.000
_cell.length_b   1.000
_cell.length_c   1.000
_cell.angle_alpha   90.00
_cell.angle_beta   90.00
_cell.angle_gamma   90.00
#
_symmetry.space_group_name_H-M   'P 1'
#
loop_
_entity.id
_entity.type
_entity.pdbx_description
1 polymer ?
#
loop_
_entity_poly.entity_id
_entity_poly.type
_entity_poly.pdbx_seq_one_letter_code
_entity_poly.pdbx_strand_id
1 'polypeptide(L)'
;MSPRVLMFGWEFPPHNSGGLGTACLGLTRALAAIGANLIFVLPRRLNVSAPWQKVVFADGDKFELHTFNSLLSPYLTAEGYHRRRTSADPLYGENLIAEVRRYAAAAAALAMSEDFDVIHAHDWLSFLAGVEAKKVSGKPLVVHVHATEFDRTGGTGVNEEVYAIEKEGMMKADRVVTVSQFTKNLVLKHYGIPEHKVEVVHNGIDFEIKPRLADRLASLKCHGEKIVLFVGRITLQKGPDYFIRAARRVLDFEPNTTFVVGGSGDMEEQIIGQAAAIGLGSHFVFAGFLRGKELDALYQAADLFVMPSVSEPFGLTPLEALANGTPVLVSHQSGVSEVLHHALKVNFWDTEEMANQIIAVLQHKPLQRTLAKYGERDARQTTWRAAAEKCLNLYRNLVPA
;
A
#
# COMPACT_ATOMS: atom_id res chain seq x y z
N MET A 1 -2.14 -11.09 -30.65
CA MET A 1 -2.32 -9.61 -30.46
C MET A 1 -2.14 -9.26 -29.01
N SER A 2 -1.78 -8.01 -28.70
CA SER A 2 -1.72 -7.57 -27.29
C SER A 2 -3.16 -7.31 -26.79
N PRO A 3 -3.56 -7.80 -25.60
CA PRO A 3 -4.92 -7.63 -25.12
C PRO A 3 -5.21 -6.16 -24.81
N ARG A 4 -6.43 -5.74 -25.07
CA ARG A 4 -6.99 -4.45 -24.65
C ARG A 4 -7.66 -4.65 -23.30
N VAL A 5 -7.25 -3.87 -22.31
CA VAL A 5 -7.67 -4.05 -20.91
C VAL A 5 -8.55 -2.88 -20.46
N LEU A 6 -9.79 -3.16 -20.09
CA LEU A 6 -10.64 -2.22 -19.37
C LEU A 6 -10.35 -2.32 -17.88
N MET A 7 -9.68 -1.31 -17.33
CA MET A 7 -9.17 -1.33 -15.97
C MET A 7 -9.92 -0.36 -15.08
N PHE A 8 -10.50 -0.84 -13.99
CA PHE A 8 -11.22 -0.06 -13.01
C PHE A 8 -10.36 0.22 -11.79
N GLY A 9 -10.12 1.50 -11.49
CA GLY A 9 -9.42 1.95 -10.29
C GLY A 9 -10.26 2.93 -9.49
N TRP A 10 -9.75 3.32 -8.33
CA TRP A 10 -10.39 4.31 -7.46
C TRP A 10 -9.54 5.55 -7.25
N GLU A 11 -8.24 5.33 -7.19
CA GLU A 11 -7.22 6.36 -6.97
C GLU A 11 -6.20 6.34 -8.10
N PHE A 12 -5.69 7.52 -8.46
CA PHE A 12 -4.57 7.66 -9.38
C PHE A 12 -3.79 8.95 -9.08
N PRO A 13 -2.45 8.94 -9.08
CA PRO A 13 -1.65 10.14 -8.84
C PRO A 13 -1.97 11.30 -9.81
N PRO A 14 -1.95 12.56 -9.34
CA PRO A 14 -1.54 13.00 -8.00
C PRO A 14 -2.61 12.86 -6.92
N HIS A 15 -3.80 12.34 -7.23
CA HIS A 15 -4.96 12.20 -6.37
C HIS A 15 -5.01 10.80 -5.74
N ASN A 16 -4.07 10.51 -4.84
CA ASN A 16 -4.03 9.27 -4.09
C ASN A 16 -3.68 9.53 -2.63
N SER A 17 -4.25 8.75 -1.74
CA SER A 17 -4.00 8.80 -0.30
C SER A 17 -3.16 7.63 0.23
N GLY A 18 -2.72 6.72 -0.67
CA GLY A 18 -2.01 5.53 -0.23
C GLY A 18 -1.36 4.68 -1.32
N GLY A 19 -1.06 3.44 -0.98
CA GLY A 19 -0.36 2.50 -1.85
C GLY A 19 -1.13 2.07 -3.09
N LEU A 20 -2.48 2.12 -3.07
CA LEU A 20 -3.32 1.71 -4.20
C LEU A 20 -3.06 2.55 -5.45
N GLY A 21 -3.11 3.88 -5.33
CA GLY A 21 -2.85 4.77 -6.45
C GLY A 21 -1.43 4.62 -7.01
N THR A 22 -0.43 4.46 -6.13
CA THR A 22 0.96 4.18 -6.52
C THR A 22 1.08 2.86 -7.26
N ALA A 23 0.40 1.81 -6.80
CA ALA A 23 0.38 0.51 -7.44
C ALA A 23 -0.30 0.56 -8.82
N CYS A 24 -1.44 1.24 -8.93
CA CYS A 24 -2.12 1.44 -10.22
C CYS A 24 -1.23 2.19 -11.22
N LEU A 25 -0.54 3.26 -10.78
CA LEU A 25 0.39 4.01 -11.63
C LEU A 25 1.55 3.14 -12.13
N GLY A 26 2.24 2.44 -11.21
CA GLY A 26 3.40 1.61 -11.53
C GLY A 26 3.04 0.46 -12.47
N LEU A 27 1.96 -0.25 -12.15
CA LEU A 27 1.51 -1.39 -12.95
C LEU A 27 1.03 -0.96 -14.36
N THR A 28 0.22 0.10 -14.47
CA THR A 28 -0.31 0.55 -15.78
C THR A 28 0.80 1.06 -16.68
N ARG A 29 1.75 1.82 -16.13
CA ARG A 29 2.93 2.30 -16.88
C ARG A 29 3.77 1.14 -17.41
N ALA A 30 4.00 0.13 -16.58
CA ALA A 30 4.78 -1.04 -16.97
C ALA A 30 4.02 -1.93 -17.98
N LEU A 31 2.71 -2.13 -17.83
CA LEU A 31 1.88 -2.85 -18.79
C LEU A 31 1.89 -2.18 -20.17
N ALA A 32 1.73 -0.86 -20.22
CA ALA A 32 1.80 -0.10 -21.47
C ALA A 32 3.20 -0.20 -22.11
N ALA A 33 4.27 -0.14 -21.32
CA ALA A 33 5.64 -0.26 -21.79
C ALA A 33 5.95 -1.63 -22.44
N ILE A 34 5.22 -2.68 -22.06
CA ILE A 34 5.32 -4.02 -22.66
C ILE A 34 4.22 -4.30 -23.71
N GLY A 35 3.51 -3.24 -24.12
CA GLY A 35 2.61 -3.25 -25.28
C GLY A 35 1.14 -3.59 -24.98
N ALA A 36 0.69 -3.55 -23.72
CA ALA A 36 -0.74 -3.65 -23.41
C ALA A 36 -1.48 -2.35 -23.75
N ASN A 37 -2.67 -2.47 -24.33
CA ASN A 37 -3.58 -1.33 -24.55
C ASN A 37 -4.49 -1.17 -23.34
N LEU A 38 -4.45 -0.01 -22.67
CA LEU A 38 -5.16 0.21 -21.42
C LEU A 38 -6.23 1.31 -21.56
N ILE A 39 -7.42 1.01 -21.06
CA ILE A 39 -8.48 1.98 -20.81
C ILE A 39 -8.67 2.01 -19.30
N PHE A 40 -8.19 3.08 -18.64
CA PHE A 40 -8.25 3.20 -17.17
C PHE A 40 -9.46 4.06 -16.78
N VAL A 41 -10.32 3.50 -15.96
CA VAL A 41 -11.58 4.14 -15.54
C VAL A 41 -11.46 4.56 -14.08
N LEU A 42 -11.85 5.80 -13.81
CA LEU A 42 -11.95 6.38 -12.46
C LEU A 42 -13.41 6.75 -12.17
N PRO A 43 -13.85 6.67 -10.90
CA PRO A 43 -15.25 6.92 -10.52
C PRO A 43 -15.70 8.37 -10.73
N ARG A 44 -14.74 9.30 -10.75
CA ARG A 44 -14.99 10.75 -10.91
C ARG A 44 -13.87 11.41 -11.71
N ARG A 45 -14.17 12.56 -12.28
CA ARG A 45 -13.20 13.37 -13.03
C ARG A 45 -12.10 13.90 -12.11
N LEU A 46 -10.86 13.59 -12.46
CA LEU A 46 -9.65 14.03 -11.77
C LEU A 46 -8.68 14.61 -12.80
N ASN A 47 -7.89 15.60 -12.38
CA ASN A 47 -6.79 16.07 -13.23
C ASN A 47 -5.61 15.11 -13.11
N VAL A 48 -5.56 14.11 -13.99
CA VAL A 48 -4.53 13.08 -14.05
C VAL A 48 -3.75 13.16 -15.36
N SER A 49 -2.47 12.87 -15.34
CA SER A 49 -1.63 12.77 -16.52
C SER A 49 -1.11 11.34 -16.67
N ALA A 50 -1.59 10.65 -17.70
CA ALA A 50 -1.21 9.26 -17.99
C ALA A 50 -1.17 9.06 -19.52
N PRO A 51 -0.15 9.59 -20.23
CA PRO A 51 -0.10 9.59 -21.70
C PRO A 51 0.02 8.20 -22.32
N TRP A 52 0.34 7.19 -21.52
CA TRP A 52 0.46 5.78 -21.94
C TRP A 52 -0.86 5.00 -21.95
N GLN A 53 -1.98 5.60 -21.55
CA GLN A 53 -3.28 4.94 -21.48
C GLN A 53 -4.44 5.92 -21.74
N LYS A 54 -5.57 5.40 -22.21
CA LYS A 54 -6.82 6.16 -22.26
C LYS A 54 -7.39 6.25 -20.84
N VAL A 55 -7.66 7.45 -20.34
CA VAL A 55 -8.34 7.66 -19.05
C VAL A 55 -9.79 8.07 -19.31
N VAL A 56 -10.72 7.38 -18.67
CA VAL A 56 -12.16 7.60 -18.75
C VAL A 56 -12.72 7.84 -17.35
N PHE A 57 -13.75 8.69 -17.26
CA PHE A 57 -14.39 9.00 -16.00
C PHE A 57 -15.84 8.53 -16.00
N ALA A 58 -16.27 7.95 -14.90
CA ALA A 58 -17.61 7.40 -14.71
C ALA A 58 -18.61 8.43 -14.11
N ASP A 59 -18.27 9.72 -14.16
CA ASP A 59 -19.14 10.82 -13.76
C ASP A 59 -20.03 11.25 -14.93
N GLY A 60 -21.32 10.97 -14.87
CA GLY A 60 -22.28 11.54 -15.81
C GLY A 60 -22.50 13.04 -15.58
N ASP A 61 -22.92 13.77 -16.63
CA ASP A 61 -23.09 15.24 -16.68
C ASP A 61 -24.11 15.86 -15.68
N LYS A 62 -24.55 15.16 -14.64
CA LYS A 62 -25.67 15.56 -13.78
C LYS A 62 -25.45 15.51 -12.28
N PHE A 63 -24.23 15.51 -11.78
CA PHE A 63 -24.00 15.56 -10.32
C PHE A 63 -23.20 16.78 -9.92
N GLU A 64 -23.81 17.67 -9.11
CA GLU A 64 -23.11 18.70 -8.38
C GLU A 64 -22.07 18.03 -7.48
N LEU A 65 -20.81 18.40 -7.69
CA LEU A 65 -19.69 18.02 -6.82
C LEU A 65 -19.89 18.66 -5.45
N HIS A 66 -20.49 17.96 -4.52
CA HIS A 66 -20.17 18.22 -3.13
C HIS A 66 -18.74 17.74 -2.91
N THR A 67 -17.83 18.70 -2.74
CA THR A 67 -16.47 18.45 -2.25
C THR A 67 -16.60 17.80 -0.90
N PHE A 68 -16.53 16.47 -0.86
CA PHE A 68 -16.38 15.75 0.37
C PHE A 68 -14.97 16.02 0.89
N ASN A 69 -14.87 16.85 1.92
CA ASN A 69 -13.82 16.73 2.92
C ASN A 69 -14.06 15.38 3.61
N SER A 70 -13.73 14.30 2.93
CA SER A 70 -13.92 12.99 3.50
C SER A 70 -12.77 12.71 4.46
N LEU A 71 -13.06 12.80 5.75
CA LEU A 71 -12.45 12.01 6.81
C LEU A 71 -12.55 10.48 6.54
N LEU A 72 -13.08 10.10 5.40
CA LEU A 72 -13.29 8.74 4.89
C LEU A 72 -12.05 8.30 4.11
N SER A 73 -10.95 8.10 4.85
CA SER A 73 -9.93 7.18 4.43
C SER A 73 -10.52 5.76 4.53
N PRO A 74 -10.40 4.88 3.51
CA PRO A 74 -10.79 3.47 3.62
C PRO A 74 -9.95 2.70 4.68
N TYR A 75 -9.23 3.40 5.53
CA TYR A 75 -8.21 2.92 6.45
C TYR A 75 -8.37 3.55 7.83
N LEU A 76 -9.53 3.37 8.47
CA LEU A 76 -9.75 3.75 9.87
C LEU A 76 -9.15 2.69 10.82
N THR A 77 -8.63 3.13 11.97
CA THR A 77 -8.11 2.23 13.02
C THR A 77 -9.21 1.56 13.81
N ALA A 78 -8.86 0.50 14.57
CA ALA A 78 -9.77 -0.19 15.47
C ALA A 78 -10.35 0.73 16.55
N GLU A 79 -9.59 1.72 17.08
CA GLU A 79 -10.13 2.69 18.04
C GLU A 79 -10.98 3.77 17.40
N GLY A 80 -10.59 4.29 16.24
CA GLY A 80 -11.46 5.14 15.42
C GLY A 80 -12.73 4.41 15.03
N TYR A 81 -12.63 3.11 14.75
CA TYR A 81 -13.74 2.21 14.54
C TYR A 81 -14.63 2.08 15.79
N HIS A 82 -14.05 1.80 16.95
CA HIS A 82 -14.82 1.68 18.21
C HIS A 82 -15.43 3.00 18.65
N ARG A 83 -14.75 4.14 18.53
CA ARG A 83 -15.32 5.46 18.84
C ARG A 83 -16.48 5.85 17.91
N ARG A 84 -16.43 5.51 16.63
CA ARG A 84 -17.50 5.78 15.66
C ARG A 84 -18.62 4.76 15.72
N ARG A 85 -18.35 3.52 16.13
CA ARG A 85 -19.39 2.51 16.38
C ARG A 85 -20.27 2.84 17.57
N THR A 86 -19.79 3.68 18.50
CA THR A 86 -20.59 4.24 19.61
C THR A 86 -21.31 5.55 19.24
N SER A 87 -20.88 6.26 18.17
CA SER A 87 -21.64 7.31 17.50
C SER A 87 -22.31 6.66 16.28
N ALA A 88 -23.58 6.93 16.04
CA ALA A 88 -24.42 6.31 15.01
C ALA A 88 -23.96 6.52 13.54
N ASP A 89 -22.68 6.84 13.28
CA ASP A 89 -22.09 7.02 11.97
C ASP A 89 -21.45 5.72 11.47
N PRO A 90 -21.83 5.22 10.27
CA PRO A 90 -21.21 4.05 9.66
C PRO A 90 -19.73 4.32 9.32
N LEU A 91 -18.89 3.30 9.49
CA LEU A 91 -17.43 3.36 9.34
C LEU A 91 -16.95 3.95 8.00
N TYR A 92 -17.67 3.62 6.94
CA TYR A 92 -17.40 4.10 5.58
C TYR A 92 -18.43 5.15 5.13
N GLY A 93 -19.35 5.57 5.98
CA GLY A 93 -20.46 6.44 5.64
C GLY A 93 -21.39 5.84 4.55
N GLU A 94 -22.67 6.03 4.64
CA GLU A 94 -23.63 5.58 3.60
C GLU A 94 -23.23 6.07 2.19
N ASN A 95 -22.58 7.23 2.12
CA ASN A 95 -22.16 7.85 0.86
C ASN A 95 -21.07 7.09 0.10
N LEU A 96 -20.09 6.43 0.77
CA LEU A 96 -19.02 5.69 0.09
C LEU A 96 -19.55 4.43 -0.58
N ILE A 97 -20.40 3.67 0.10
CA ILE A 97 -21.02 2.46 -0.47
C ILE A 97 -21.97 2.83 -1.63
N ALA A 98 -22.74 3.91 -1.46
CA ALA A 98 -23.59 4.44 -2.55
C ALA A 98 -22.75 4.82 -3.78
N GLU A 99 -21.58 5.42 -3.57
CA GLU A 99 -20.66 5.78 -4.66
C GLU A 99 -20.06 4.54 -5.34
N VAL A 100 -19.70 3.50 -4.59
CA VAL A 100 -19.26 2.21 -5.13
C VAL A 100 -20.34 1.59 -6.03
N ARG A 101 -21.61 1.62 -5.59
CA ARG A 101 -22.73 1.11 -6.38
C ARG A 101 -23.03 1.98 -7.62
N ARG A 102 -22.93 3.30 -7.49
CA ARG A 102 -23.04 4.23 -8.63
C ARG A 102 -21.95 3.95 -9.67
N TYR A 103 -20.72 3.76 -9.21
CA TYR A 103 -19.59 3.41 -10.08
C TYR A 103 -19.83 2.10 -10.81
N ALA A 104 -20.37 1.10 -10.15
CA ALA A 104 -20.72 -0.18 -10.76
C ALA A 104 -21.78 -0.01 -11.89
N ALA A 105 -22.81 0.80 -11.64
CA ALA A 105 -23.82 1.08 -12.67
C ALA A 105 -23.25 1.82 -13.89
N ALA A 106 -22.38 2.81 -13.69
CA ALA A 106 -21.69 3.52 -14.75
C ALA A 106 -20.73 2.61 -15.54
N ALA A 107 -20.07 1.69 -14.86
CA ALA A 107 -19.16 0.71 -15.48
C ALA A 107 -19.86 -0.19 -16.49
N ALA A 108 -21.11 -0.57 -16.24
CA ALA A 108 -21.90 -1.36 -17.19
C ALA A 108 -22.13 -0.59 -18.52
N ALA A 109 -22.47 0.70 -18.45
CA ALA A 109 -22.63 1.52 -19.64
C ALA A 109 -21.32 1.72 -20.43
N LEU A 110 -20.21 1.98 -19.72
CA LEU A 110 -18.87 2.08 -20.31
C LEU A 110 -18.45 0.77 -20.99
N ALA A 111 -18.70 -0.37 -20.37
CA ALA A 111 -18.37 -1.67 -20.94
C ALA A 111 -19.14 -2.01 -22.23
N MET A 112 -20.29 -1.39 -22.46
CA MET A 112 -21.03 -1.53 -23.73
C MET A 112 -20.52 -0.59 -24.83
N SER A 113 -19.83 0.50 -24.48
CA SER A 113 -19.34 1.51 -25.43
C SER A 113 -17.87 1.37 -25.80
N GLU A 114 -17.08 0.70 -24.96
CA GLU A 114 -15.64 0.54 -25.16
C GLU A 114 -15.32 -0.85 -25.75
N ASP A 115 -14.26 -0.89 -26.54
CA ASP A 115 -13.76 -2.14 -27.14
C ASP A 115 -12.56 -2.67 -26.38
N PHE A 116 -12.73 -3.82 -25.71
CA PHE A 116 -11.71 -4.44 -24.85
C PHE A 116 -11.84 -5.97 -24.85
N ASP A 117 -10.81 -6.64 -24.37
CA ASP A 117 -10.69 -8.09 -24.36
C ASP A 117 -10.79 -8.69 -22.95
N VAL A 118 -10.35 -7.93 -21.93
CA VAL A 118 -10.31 -8.35 -20.52
C VAL A 118 -10.63 -7.18 -19.59
N ILE A 119 -11.25 -7.48 -18.46
CA ILE A 119 -11.57 -6.52 -17.39
C ILE A 119 -10.59 -6.75 -16.24
N HIS A 120 -10.07 -5.66 -15.66
CA HIS A 120 -9.22 -5.70 -14.46
C HIS A 120 -9.69 -4.66 -13.44
N ALA A 121 -10.12 -5.10 -12.24
CA ALA A 121 -10.62 -4.23 -11.19
C ALA A 121 -9.69 -4.26 -9.96
N HIS A 122 -9.37 -3.08 -9.42
CA HIS A 122 -8.41 -2.88 -8.32
C HIS A 122 -9.12 -2.56 -7.01
N ASP A 123 -9.02 -3.46 -6.05
CA ASP A 123 -9.62 -3.40 -4.71
C ASP A 123 -11.16 -3.33 -4.69
N TRP A 124 -11.73 -3.52 -3.52
CA TRP A 124 -13.17 -3.64 -3.28
C TRP A 124 -13.98 -2.45 -3.82
N LEU A 125 -13.39 -1.25 -3.82
CA LEU A 125 -14.02 -0.04 -4.33
C LEU A 125 -14.39 -0.12 -5.82
N SER A 126 -13.69 -0.98 -6.57
CA SER A 126 -13.92 -1.18 -8.01
C SER A 126 -14.41 -2.58 -8.38
N PHE A 127 -14.47 -3.52 -7.43
CA PHE A 127 -14.85 -4.90 -7.74
C PHE A 127 -16.26 -5.00 -8.33
N LEU A 128 -17.24 -4.28 -7.77
CA LEU A 128 -18.60 -4.27 -8.31
C LEU A 128 -18.65 -3.66 -9.73
N ALA A 129 -17.81 -2.66 -10.03
CA ALA A 129 -17.67 -2.11 -11.37
C ALA A 129 -17.19 -3.19 -12.36
N GLY A 130 -16.17 -3.97 -11.98
CA GLY A 130 -15.69 -5.13 -12.76
C GLY A 130 -16.76 -6.20 -12.95
N VAL A 131 -17.53 -6.50 -11.91
CA VAL A 131 -18.62 -7.50 -11.95
C VAL A 131 -19.73 -7.08 -12.93
N GLU A 132 -20.19 -5.83 -12.85
CA GLU A 132 -21.25 -5.34 -13.76
C GLU A 132 -20.73 -5.22 -15.20
N ALA A 133 -19.48 -4.79 -15.41
CA ALA A 133 -18.87 -4.79 -16.74
C ALA A 133 -18.79 -6.21 -17.34
N LYS A 134 -18.38 -7.22 -16.55
CA LYS A 134 -18.38 -8.63 -16.97
C LYS A 134 -19.77 -9.11 -17.36
N LYS A 135 -20.77 -8.78 -16.57
CA LYS A 135 -22.17 -9.20 -16.78
C LYS A 135 -22.73 -8.72 -18.13
N VAL A 136 -22.43 -7.49 -18.53
CA VAL A 136 -22.96 -6.94 -19.79
C VAL A 136 -22.11 -7.27 -21.02
N SER A 137 -20.79 -7.44 -20.86
CA SER A 137 -19.88 -7.68 -21.99
C SER A 137 -19.56 -9.15 -22.24
N GLY A 138 -19.75 -10.02 -21.23
CA GLY A 138 -19.32 -11.42 -21.28
C GLY A 138 -17.80 -11.60 -21.24
N LYS A 139 -17.00 -10.54 -21.10
CA LYS A 139 -15.55 -10.60 -21.10
C LYS A 139 -15.00 -11.08 -19.73
N PRO A 140 -13.82 -11.77 -19.71
CA PRO A 140 -13.24 -12.27 -18.48
C PRO A 140 -12.85 -11.11 -17.53
N LEU A 141 -13.03 -11.37 -16.21
CA LEU A 141 -12.74 -10.46 -15.14
C LEU A 141 -11.56 -10.95 -14.29
N VAL A 142 -10.58 -10.08 -14.13
CA VAL A 142 -9.52 -10.20 -13.12
C VAL A 142 -9.81 -9.18 -12.01
N VAL A 143 -9.77 -9.61 -10.75
CA VAL A 143 -9.77 -8.69 -9.61
C VAL A 143 -8.41 -8.71 -8.94
N HIS A 144 -7.91 -7.53 -8.54
CA HIS A 144 -6.61 -7.35 -7.92
C HIS A 144 -6.78 -6.88 -6.48
N VAL A 145 -6.40 -7.71 -5.54
CA VAL A 145 -6.51 -7.46 -4.10
C VAL A 145 -5.22 -6.78 -3.63
N HIS A 146 -5.29 -5.47 -3.37
CA HIS A 146 -4.18 -4.70 -2.79
C HIS A 146 -4.22 -4.70 -1.27
N ALA A 147 -5.41 -4.80 -0.67
CA ALA A 147 -5.64 -5.00 0.75
C ALA A 147 -7.02 -5.59 0.98
N THR A 148 -7.17 -6.40 2.02
CA THR A 148 -8.47 -6.90 2.45
C THR A 148 -8.98 -6.11 3.66
N GLU A 149 -10.27 -6.28 3.99
CA GLU A 149 -10.84 -5.71 5.21
C GLU A 149 -10.14 -6.25 6.47
N PHE A 150 -9.66 -7.49 6.44
CA PHE A 150 -8.86 -8.07 7.53
C PHE A 150 -7.52 -7.35 7.73
N ASP A 151 -6.88 -6.88 6.66
CA ASP A 151 -5.67 -6.07 6.76
C ASP A 151 -5.97 -4.71 7.40
N ARG A 152 -7.05 -4.06 6.97
CA ARG A 152 -7.43 -2.72 7.44
C ARG A 152 -7.81 -2.68 8.91
N THR A 153 -8.44 -3.75 9.41
CA THR A 153 -8.93 -3.85 10.78
C THR A 153 -8.00 -4.61 11.73
N GLY A 154 -6.85 -5.10 11.21
CA GLY A 154 -5.95 -5.96 12.01
C GLY A 154 -6.60 -7.31 12.39
N GLY A 155 -7.60 -7.74 11.63
CA GLY A 155 -8.31 -9.01 11.83
C GLY A 155 -9.46 -8.98 12.85
N THR A 156 -9.78 -7.81 13.42
CA THR A 156 -10.86 -7.64 14.41
C THR A 156 -11.84 -6.56 13.94
N GLY A 157 -13.16 -6.82 14.12
CA GLY A 157 -14.18 -5.82 13.79
C GLY A 157 -14.36 -5.57 12.29
N VAL A 158 -14.31 -6.62 11.49
CA VAL A 158 -14.52 -6.60 10.04
C VAL A 158 -15.87 -5.95 9.70
N ASN A 159 -15.87 -5.02 8.74
CA ASN A 159 -17.09 -4.45 8.19
C ASN A 159 -17.75 -5.47 7.26
N GLU A 160 -18.95 -5.92 7.63
CA GLU A 160 -19.65 -6.99 6.91
C GLU A 160 -20.02 -6.62 5.46
N GLU A 161 -20.35 -5.34 5.20
CA GLU A 161 -20.70 -4.87 3.86
C GLU A 161 -19.48 -4.83 2.94
N VAL A 162 -18.34 -4.33 3.43
CA VAL A 162 -17.08 -4.36 2.69
C VAL A 162 -16.62 -5.79 2.44
N TYR A 163 -16.68 -6.65 3.47
CA TYR A 163 -16.39 -8.08 3.33
C TYR A 163 -17.26 -8.75 2.26
N ALA A 164 -18.57 -8.45 2.26
CA ALA A 164 -19.49 -9.01 1.26
C ALA A 164 -19.13 -8.56 -0.16
N ILE A 165 -18.78 -7.29 -0.38
CA ILE A 165 -18.34 -6.77 -1.68
C ILE A 165 -17.02 -7.42 -2.12
N GLU A 166 -16.04 -7.53 -1.22
CA GLU A 166 -14.78 -8.19 -1.51
C GLU A 166 -15.00 -9.65 -1.92
N LYS A 167 -15.80 -10.37 -1.14
CA LYS A 167 -16.12 -11.79 -1.41
C LYS A 167 -16.86 -11.95 -2.73
N GLU A 168 -17.89 -11.14 -3.00
CA GLU A 168 -18.65 -11.16 -4.24
C GLU A 168 -17.73 -10.93 -5.44
N GLY A 169 -16.90 -9.88 -5.40
CA GLY A 169 -15.97 -9.57 -6.49
C GLY A 169 -15.00 -10.70 -6.78
N MET A 170 -14.37 -11.26 -5.75
CA MET A 170 -13.42 -12.36 -5.89
C MET A 170 -14.10 -13.66 -6.37
N MET A 171 -15.30 -13.99 -5.88
CA MET A 171 -16.04 -15.19 -6.31
C MET A 171 -16.48 -15.12 -7.77
N LYS A 172 -16.93 -13.94 -8.25
CA LYS A 172 -17.39 -13.72 -9.63
C LYS A 172 -16.25 -13.51 -10.64
N ALA A 173 -15.04 -13.24 -10.18
CA ALA A 173 -13.86 -13.12 -11.02
C ALA A 173 -13.44 -14.47 -11.63
N ASP A 174 -12.85 -14.43 -12.83
CA ASP A 174 -12.21 -15.59 -13.47
C ASP A 174 -10.85 -15.86 -12.87
N ARG A 175 -10.13 -14.79 -12.46
CA ARG A 175 -8.88 -14.83 -11.70
C ARG A 175 -8.86 -13.75 -10.62
N VAL A 176 -8.20 -14.08 -9.54
CA VAL A 176 -7.92 -13.17 -8.41
C VAL A 176 -6.42 -13.01 -8.33
N VAL A 177 -5.94 -11.80 -8.45
CA VAL A 177 -4.54 -11.43 -8.23
C VAL A 177 -4.39 -10.91 -6.81
N THR A 178 -3.39 -11.39 -6.08
CA THR A 178 -3.00 -10.88 -4.77
C THR A 178 -1.58 -10.34 -4.82
N VAL A 179 -1.31 -9.28 -4.06
CA VAL A 179 0.00 -8.60 -4.09
C VAL A 179 1.11 -9.37 -3.36
N SER A 180 0.76 -10.47 -2.67
CA SER A 180 1.70 -11.34 -1.94
C SER A 180 1.10 -12.71 -1.64
N GLN A 181 1.95 -13.66 -1.24
CA GLN A 181 1.50 -14.93 -0.68
C GLN A 181 0.80 -14.72 0.66
N PHE A 182 1.25 -13.75 1.46
CA PHE A 182 0.60 -13.33 2.69
C PHE A 182 -0.87 -12.97 2.44
N THR A 183 -1.14 -12.08 1.46
CA THR A 183 -2.52 -11.71 1.07
C THR A 183 -3.28 -12.90 0.46
N LYS A 184 -2.63 -13.74 -0.36
CA LYS A 184 -3.25 -14.97 -0.88
C LYS A 184 -3.76 -15.84 0.27
N ASN A 185 -2.96 -16.07 1.28
CA ASN A 185 -3.35 -16.89 2.43
C ASN A 185 -4.57 -16.30 3.18
N LEU A 186 -4.63 -14.96 3.34
CA LEU A 186 -5.81 -14.29 3.89
C LEU A 186 -7.06 -14.50 3.03
N VAL A 187 -6.93 -14.36 1.71
CA VAL A 187 -8.03 -14.57 0.75
C VAL A 187 -8.55 -15.99 0.80
N LEU A 188 -7.67 -16.99 0.79
CA LEU A 188 -8.07 -18.41 0.89
C LEU A 188 -8.76 -18.70 2.22
N LYS A 189 -8.17 -18.23 3.33
CA LYS A 189 -8.63 -18.52 4.69
C LYS A 189 -9.97 -17.87 5.01
N HIS A 190 -10.15 -16.59 4.69
CA HIS A 190 -11.28 -15.81 5.17
C HIS A 190 -12.40 -15.64 4.15
N TYR A 191 -12.11 -15.71 2.85
CA TYR A 191 -13.12 -15.55 1.80
C TYR A 191 -13.51 -16.87 1.13
N GLY A 192 -12.74 -17.94 1.34
CA GLY A 192 -13.02 -19.25 0.77
C GLY A 192 -12.90 -19.29 -0.76
N ILE A 193 -12.06 -18.43 -1.34
CA ILE A 193 -11.83 -18.40 -2.78
C ILE A 193 -11.03 -19.66 -3.19
N PRO A 194 -11.42 -20.37 -4.26
CA PRO A 194 -10.68 -21.54 -4.72
C PRO A 194 -9.23 -21.20 -5.09
N GLU A 195 -8.27 -21.96 -4.58
CA GLU A 195 -6.85 -21.66 -4.74
C GLU A 195 -6.41 -21.52 -6.20
N HIS A 196 -6.95 -22.36 -7.10
CA HIS A 196 -6.63 -22.34 -8.52
C HIS A 196 -7.03 -21.04 -9.24
N LYS A 197 -7.89 -20.20 -8.62
CA LYS A 197 -8.23 -18.87 -9.12
C LYS A 197 -7.25 -17.80 -8.66
N VAL A 198 -6.43 -18.03 -7.62
CA VAL A 198 -5.65 -17.00 -6.96
C VAL A 198 -4.18 -17.08 -7.38
N GLU A 199 -3.72 -16.01 -8.01
CA GLU A 199 -2.33 -15.83 -8.45
C GLU A 199 -1.63 -14.71 -7.68
N VAL A 200 -0.33 -14.91 -7.37
CA VAL A 200 0.47 -13.91 -6.68
C VAL A 200 1.26 -13.09 -7.69
N VAL A 201 1.01 -11.78 -7.68
CA VAL A 201 1.75 -10.78 -8.46
C VAL A 201 2.27 -9.72 -7.49
N HIS A 202 3.51 -9.86 -7.07
CA HIS A 202 4.13 -8.88 -6.19
C HIS A 202 4.15 -7.49 -6.82
N ASN A 203 3.88 -6.46 -6.04
CA ASN A 203 4.12 -5.08 -6.45
C ASN A 203 5.60 -4.85 -6.73
N GLY A 204 5.93 -3.79 -7.43
CA GLY A 204 7.29 -3.44 -7.78
C GLY A 204 7.66 -2.03 -7.37
N ILE A 205 8.89 -1.68 -7.67
CA ILE A 205 9.39 -0.31 -7.58
C ILE A 205 10.01 0.08 -8.93
N ASP A 206 9.93 1.37 -9.26
CA ASP A 206 10.78 1.96 -10.28
C ASP A 206 12.11 2.31 -9.63
N PHE A 207 13.10 1.50 -9.88
CA PHE A 207 14.41 1.69 -9.30
C PHE A 207 15.17 2.77 -10.09
N GLU A 208 15.16 3.98 -9.58
CA GLU A 208 16.01 5.08 -10.08
C GLU A 208 17.13 5.34 -9.08
N ILE A 209 18.36 5.49 -9.59
CA ILE A 209 19.46 5.98 -8.75
C ILE A 209 19.15 7.42 -8.40
N LYS A 210 18.76 7.65 -7.16
CA LYS A 210 18.42 9.00 -6.71
C LYS A 210 19.69 9.77 -6.38
N PRO A 211 19.79 11.05 -6.80
CA PRO A 211 20.93 11.88 -6.43
C PRO A 211 21.00 11.97 -4.90
N ARG A 212 22.22 11.89 -4.38
CA ARG A 212 22.44 12.10 -2.95
C ARG A 212 22.06 13.54 -2.62
N LEU A 213 21.01 13.69 -1.83
CA LEU A 213 20.53 15.00 -1.41
C LEU A 213 21.47 15.50 -0.32
N ALA A 214 22.44 16.33 -0.71
CA ALA A 214 23.38 16.93 0.20
C ALA A 214 22.67 17.87 1.20
N ASP A 215 23.09 17.77 2.45
CA ASP A 215 23.12 18.79 3.50
C ASP A 215 21.85 19.24 4.24
N ARG A 216 20.63 19.05 3.77
CA ARG A 216 19.46 19.52 4.56
C ARG A 216 19.23 18.74 5.87
N LEU A 217 19.66 17.46 5.92
CA LEU A 217 19.56 16.61 7.12
C LEU A 217 20.95 16.28 7.70
N ALA A 218 22.04 16.78 7.11
CA ALA A 218 23.38 16.66 7.69
C ALA A 218 23.46 17.33 9.05
N SER A 219 22.66 18.38 9.29
CA SER A 219 22.53 19.01 10.59
C SER A 219 21.98 18.08 11.68
N LEU A 220 21.14 17.11 11.33
CA LEU A 220 20.65 16.08 12.27
C LEU A 220 21.73 15.06 12.62
N LYS A 221 22.77 14.89 11.79
CA LYS A 221 23.90 13.99 12.03
C LYS A 221 25.17 14.68 12.50
N CYS A 222 25.16 16.00 12.71
CA CYS A 222 26.36 16.78 13.07
C CYS A 222 27.02 16.39 14.40
N HIS A 223 26.32 15.65 15.26
CA HIS A 223 26.80 15.26 16.59
C HIS A 223 26.88 13.75 16.80
N GLY A 224 26.93 12.95 15.73
CA GLY A 224 26.96 11.48 15.83
C GLY A 224 25.61 10.84 16.14
N GLU A 225 24.52 11.57 15.94
CA GLU A 225 23.17 11.08 16.12
C GLU A 225 22.87 9.97 15.13
N LYS A 226 22.13 8.96 15.58
CA LYS A 226 21.62 7.86 14.80
C LYS A 226 20.13 8.08 14.52
N ILE A 227 19.68 7.78 13.31
CA ILE A 227 18.30 8.00 12.90
C ILE A 227 17.65 6.67 12.58
N VAL A 228 16.60 6.33 13.32
CA VAL A 228 15.71 5.20 13.05
C VAL A 228 14.39 5.73 12.52
N LEU A 229 14.00 5.28 11.32
CA LEU A 229 12.92 5.87 10.55
C LEU A 229 11.72 4.93 10.43
N PHE A 230 10.53 5.46 10.67
CA PHE A 230 9.24 4.90 10.29
C PHE A 230 8.59 5.81 9.24
N VAL A 231 8.08 5.25 8.15
CA VAL A 231 7.28 5.98 7.16
C VAL A 231 6.04 5.19 6.81
N GLY A 232 4.90 5.83 6.94
CA GLY A 232 3.62 5.24 6.60
C GLY A 232 2.44 5.98 7.21
N ARG A 233 1.23 5.49 6.95
CA ARG A 233 0.06 6.01 7.65
C ARG A 233 0.16 5.65 9.13
N ILE A 234 -0.15 6.60 9.98
CA ILE A 234 -0.13 6.40 11.43
C ILE A 234 -1.46 5.77 11.85
N THR A 235 -1.57 4.45 11.63
CA THR A 235 -2.78 3.64 11.84
C THR A 235 -2.43 2.34 12.54
N LEU A 236 -3.42 1.65 13.13
CA LEU A 236 -3.25 0.35 13.77
C LEU A 236 -2.53 -0.66 12.86
N GLN A 237 -2.92 -0.70 11.58
CA GLN A 237 -2.34 -1.58 10.58
C GLN A 237 -0.81 -1.46 10.48
N LYS A 238 -0.28 -0.25 10.64
CA LYS A 238 1.15 0.04 10.50
C LYS A 238 1.96 -0.15 11.79
N GLY A 239 1.29 -0.35 12.94
CA GLY A 239 1.92 -0.68 14.20
C GLY A 239 2.85 0.38 14.80
N PRO A 240 2.53 1.69 14.75
CA PRO A 240 3.42 2.72 15.26
C PRO A 240 3.65 2.63 16.77
N ASP A 241 2.71 2.07 17.51
CA ASP A 241 2.80 1.83 18.95
C ASP A 241 3.87 0.77 19.31
N TYR A 242 4.07 -0.25 18.48
CA TYR A 242 5.15 -1.23 18.63
C TYR A 242 6.52 -0.59 18.38
N PHE A 243 6.60 0.34 17.43
CA PHE A 243 7.81 1.12 17.17
C PHE A 243 8.24 1.95 18.40
N ILE A 244 7.27 2.64 19.04
CA ILE A 244 7.54 3.43 20.25
C ILE A 244 7.99 2.53 21.40
N ARG A 245 7.37 1.36 21.60
CA ARG A 245 7.80 0.41 22.65
C ARG A 245 9.22 -0.10 22.44
N ALA A 246 9.57 -0.46 21.20
CA ALA A 246 10.92 -0.86 20.86
C ALA A 246 11.95 0.27 21.10
N ALA A 247 11.58 1.51 20.76
CA ALA A 247 12.41 2.70 20.93
C ALA A 247 12.86 2.89 22.39
N ARG A 248 11.99 2.62 23.37
CA ARG A 248 12.33 2.73 24.80
C ARG A 248 13.56 1.90 25.15
N ARG A 249 13.58 0.64 24.70
CA ARG A 249 14.71 -0.25 24.96
C ARG A 249 15.96 0.14 24.17
N VAL A 250 15.80 0.59 22.93
CA VAL A 250 16.93 1.05 22.10
C VAL A 250 17.70 2.18 22.82
N LEU A 251 17.00 3.13 23.42
CA LEU A 251 17.63 4.28 24.11
C LEU A 251 18.42 3.88 25.37
N ASP A 252 18.14 2.74 25.98
CA ASP A 252 18.94 2.23 27.10
C ASP A 252 20.37 1.86 26.66
N PHE A 253 20.57 1.52 25.37
CA PHE A 253 21.86 1.11 24.79
C PHE A 253 22.44 2.16 23.83
N GLU A 254 21.59 2.94 23.18
CA GLU A 254 21.92 3.92 22.16
C GLU A 254 21.22 5.26 22.45
N PRO A 255 21.65 5.98 23.51
CA PRO A 255 20.97 7.18 23.99
C PRO A 255 20.98 8.35 22.97
N ASN A 256 21.91 8.34 21.99
CA ASN A 256 21.99 9.36 20.95
C ASN A 256 21.20 8.95 19.68
N THR A 257 20.03 8.30 19.86
CA THR A 257 19.17 7.90 18.75
C THR A 257 17.94 8.79 18.67
N THR A 258 17.67 9.29 17.47
CA THR A 258 16.44 10.00 17.11
C THR A 258 15.53 9.07 16.28
N PHE A 259 14.29 8.94 16.74
CA PHE A 259 13.25 8.22 16.04
C PHE A 259 12.41 9.19 15.22
N VAL A 260 12.35 8.99 13.90
CA VAL A 260 11.60 9.86 13.02
C VAL A 260 10.37 9.13 12.50
N VAL A 261 9.21 9.74 12.64
CA VAL A 261 7.92 9.23 12.16
C VAL A 261 7.43 10.13 11.03
N GLY A 262 7.50 9.62 9.81
CA GLY A 262 6.98 10.29 8.60
C GLY A 262 5.61 9.75 8.22
N GLY A 263 4.63 10.65 8.11
CA GLY A 263 3.25 10.31 7.76
C GLY A 263 2.24 11.00 8.64
N SER A 264 0.96 10.68 8.43
CA SER A 264 -0.17 11.14 9.24
C SER A 264 -1.20 10.02 9.35
N GLY A 265 -2.10 10.13 10.31
CA GLY A 265 -3.16 9.15 10.53
C GLY A 265 -3.91 9.38 11.84
N ASP A 266 -4.92 8.56 12.04
CA ASP A 266 -5.85 8.68 13.18
C ASP A 266 -5.24 8.29 14.55
N MET A 267 -4.08 7.62 14.57
CA MET A 267 -3.33 7.35 15.80
C MET A 267 -2.28 8.43 16.13
N GLU A 268 -2.15 9.50 15.35
CA GLU A 268 -1.06 10.48 15.52
C GLU A 268 -1.04 11.10 16.93
N GLU A 269 -2.17 11.59 17.41
CA GLU A 269 -2.28 12.15 18.77
C GLU A 269 -1.97 11.09 19.85
N GLN A 270 -2.45 9.87 19.64
CA GLN A 270 -2.23 8.77 20.57
C GLN A 270 -0.74 8.42 20.69
N ILE A 271 -0.01 8.29 19.57
CA ILE A 271 1.41 7.91 19.59
C ILE A 271 2.30 9.05 20.11
N ILE A 272 1.96 10.31 19.84
CA ILE A 272 2.63 11.47 20.45
C ILE A 272 2.47 11.42 21.98
N GLY A 273 1.23 11.23 22.45
CA GLY A 273 0.93 11.10 23.87
C GLY A 273 1.64 9.90 24.52
N GLN A 274 1.71 8.76 23.82
CA GLN A 274 2.41 7.56 24.29
C GLN A 274 3.91 7.80 24.42
N ALA A 275 4.56 8.41 23.43
CA ALA A 275 5.99 8.74 23.48
C ALA A 275 6.29 9.70 24.64
N ALA A 276 5.45 10.72 24.85
CA ALA A 276 5.58 11.67 25.95
C ALA A 276 5.40 10.98 27.32
N ALA A 277 4.38 10.13 27.46
CA ALA A 277 4.07 9.45 28.73
C ALA A 277 5.20 8.52 29.23
N ILE A 278 5.98 7.93 28.32
CA ILE A 278 7.14 7.09 28.66
C ILE A 278 8.48 7.86 28.64
N GLY A 279 8.42 9.20 28.56
CA GLY A 279 9.59 10.09 28.67
C GLY A 279 10.47 10.14 27.41
N LEU A 280 9.97 9.78 26.23
CA LEU A 280 10.72 9.74 24.99
C LEU A 280 10.47 10.94 24.06
N GLY A 281 9.73 11.97 24.49
CA GLY A 281 9.34 13.10 23.64
C GLY A 281 10.51 13.82 22.96
N SER A 282 11.67 13.94 23.64
CA SER A 282 12.87 14.56 23.08
C SER A 282 13.62 13.71 22.04
N HIS A 283 13.31 12.41 21.96
CA HIS A 283 13.92 11.46 21.02
C HIS A 283 13.05 11.18 19.79
N PHE A 284 11.83 11.73 19.74
CA PHE A 284 10.91 11.53 18.63
C PHE A 284 10.70 12.81 17.82
N VAL A 285 10.76 12.68 16.51
CA VAL A 285 10.42 13.73 15.55
C VAL A 285 9.25 13.22 14.70
N PHE A 286 8.11 13.90 14.80
CA PHE A 286 6.95 13.65 13.94
C PHE A 286 7.03 14.60 12.75
N ALA A 287 7.43 14.07 11.59
CA ALA A 287 7.75 14.87 10.41
C ALA A 287 6.52 15.19 9.54
N GLY A 288 5.35 14.67 9.91
CA GLY A 288 4.13 14.82 9.11
C GLY A 288 4.22 14.10 7.77
N PHE A 289 3.31 14.47 6.85
CA PHE A 289 3.22 13.84 5.54
C PHE A 289 4.26 14.40 4.56
N LEU A 290 5.16 13.53 4.05
CA LEU A 290 6.26 13.87 3.15
C LEU A 290 6.11 13.18 1.79
N ARG A 291 6.61 13.83 0.72
CA ARG A 291 6.61 13.29 -0.65
C ARG A 291 7.88 13.69 -1.42
N GLY A 292 8.18 12.88 -2.46
CA GLY A 292 9.23 13.19 -3.43
C GLY A 292 10.58 13.41 -2.77
N LYS A 293 11.27 14.51 -3.10
CA LYS A 293 12.63 14.79 -2.64
C LYS A 293 12.79 14.89 -1.11
N GLU A 294 11.77 15.35 -0.41
CA GLU A 294 11.81 15.45 1.06
C GLU A 294 11.78 14.05 1.69
N LEU A 295 10.93 13.17 1.19
CA LEU A 295 10.87 11.78 1.62
C LEU A 295 12.15 11.03 1.25
N ASP A 296 12.70 11.24 0.04
CA ASP A 296 13.98 10.65 -0.36
C ASP A 296 15.14 11.11 0.53
N ALA A 297 15.18 12.39 0.89
CA ALA A 297 16.18 12.93 1.81
C ALA A 297 16.08 12.28 3.20
N LEU A 298 14.86 12.03 3.68
CA LEU A 298 14.63 11.39 4.96
C LEU A 298 15.10 9.92 4.93
N TYR A 299 14.80 9.17 3.88
CA TYR A 299 15.34 7.83 3.70
C TYR A 299 16.88 7.85 3.70
N GLN A 300 17.52 8.72 2.90
CA GLN A 300 18.98 8.80 2.79
C GLN A 300 19.68 9.20 4.11
N ALA A 301 18.98 9.92 4.99
CA ALA A 301 19.50 10.30 6.30
C ALA A 301 19.38 9.19 7.33
N ALA A 302 18.47 8.24 7.16
CA ALA A 302 18.22 7.19 8.14
C ALA A 302 19.35 6.15 8.20
N ASP A 303 19.66 5.66 9.40
CA ASP A 303 20.56 4.54 9.62
C ASP A 303 19.86 3.19 9.51
N LEU A 304 18.55 3.18 9.76
CA LEU A 304 17.66 2.03 9.62
C LEU A 304 16.22 2.49 9.38
N PHE A 305 15.53 1.86 8.45
CA PHE A 305 14.09 1.97 8.28
C PHE A 305 13.39 0.80 8.98
N VAL A 306 12.32 1.07 9.72
CA VAL A 306 11.55 0.05 10.45
C VAL A 306 10.09 0.08 10.02
N MET A 307 9.55 -1.08 9.62
CA MET A 307 8.15 -1.26 9.29
C MET A 307 7.52 -2.35 10.18
N PRO A 308 6.99 -1.99 11.35
CA PRO A 308 6.45 -2.93 12.34
C PRO A 308 4.96 -3.24 12.10
N SER A 309 4.55 -3.35 10.84
CA SER A 309 3.15 -3.48 10.46
C SER A 309 2.51 -4.74 11.05
N VAL A 310 1.30 -4.59 11.59
CA VAL A 310 0.44 -5.67 12.11
C VAL A 310 -0.06 -6.55 10.96
N SER A 311 -0.41 -5.91 9.84
CA SER A 311 -0.78 -6.57 8.60
C SER A 311 -0.41 -5.66 7.42
N GLU A 312 0.53 -6.11 6.60
CA GLU A 312 0.98 -5.36 5.43
C GLU A 312 0.80 -6.22 4.18
N PRO A 313 -0.18 -5.95 3.34
CA PRO A 313 -0.40 -6.76 2.13
C PRO A 313 0.82 -6.89 1.25
N PHE A 314 1.57 -5.81 1.07
CA PHE A 314 2.87 -5.84 0.41
C PHE A 314 3.91 -5.00 1.14
N GLY A 315 3.87 -3.66 1.04
CA GLY A 315 4.81 -2.72 1.63
C GLY A 315 5.81 -2.17 0.60
N LEU A 316 5.50 -1.02 0.01
CA LEU A 316 6.39 -0.33 -0.94
C LEU A 316 7.49 0.46 -0.23
N THR A 317 7.22 1.00 0.96
CA THR A 317 8.14 1.86 1.71
C THR A 317 9.49 1.21 2.06
N PRO A 318 9.61 -0.10 2.39
CA PRO A 318 10.90 -0.75 2.53
C PRO A 318 11.71 -0.79 1.22
N LEU A 319 11.04 -0.99 0.08
CA LEU A 319 11.72 -0.95 -1.22
C LEU A 319 12.23 0.46 -1.55
N GLU A 320 11.44 1.50 -1.21
CA GLU A 320 11.85 2.90 -1.35
C GLU A 320 13.05 3.22 -0.44
N ALA A 321 13.05 2.75 0.80
CA ALA A 321 14.18 2.91 1.72
C ALA A 321 15.47 2.26 1.16
N LEU A 322 15.37 1.02 0.68
CA LEU A 322 16.50 0.31 0.06
C LEU A 322 16.98 0.99 -1.22
N ALA A 323 16.09 1.53 -2.05
CA ALA A 323 16.44 2.32 -3.23
C ALA A 323 17.20 3.61 -2.90
N ASN A 324 17.02 4.12 -1.67
CA ASN A 324 17.74 5.26 -1.13
C ASN A 324 19.00 4.86 -0.32
N GLY A 325 19.35 3.57 -0.28
CA GLY A 325 20.54 3.06 0.39
C GLY A 325 20.38 2.82 1.89
N THR A 326 19.16 2.79 2.41
CA THR A 326 18.85 2.59 3.82
C THR A 326 18.45 1.14 4.08
N PRO A 327 19.11 0.43 5.00
CA PRO A 327 18.74 -0.93 5.38
C PRO A 327 17.38 -0.94 6.06
N VAL A 328 16.71 -2.10 6.03
CA VAL A 328 15.33 -2.21 6.51
C VAL A 328 15.16 -3.35 7.52
N LEU A 329 14.28 -3.10 8.49
CA LEU A 329 13.70 -4.08 9.39
C LEU A 329 12.19 -4.11 9.13
N VAL A 330 11.66 -5.28 8.79
CA VAL A 330 10.25 -5.43 8.42
C VAL A 330 9.56 -6.49 9.27
N SER A 331 8.27 -6.35 9.44
CA SER A 331 7.47 -7.38 10.11
C SER A 331 7.36 -8.62 9.23
N HIS A 332 7.33 -9.82 9.85
CA HIS A 332 6.99 -11.07 9.17
C HIS A 332 5.58 -11.04 8.57
N GLN A 333 4.69 -10.23 9.15
CA GLN A 333 3.31 -10.05 8.72
C GLN A 333 3.20 -9.05 7.55
N SER A 334 4.13 -9.14 6.60
CA SER A 334 4.17 -8.26 5.42
C SER A 334 4.54 -9.04 4.15
N GLY A 335 3.89 -8.70 3.04
CA GLY A 335 4.18 -9.32 1.74
C GLY A 335 5.58 -9.00 1.23
N VAL A 336 6.13 -7.81 1.52
CA VAL A 336 7.49 -7.46 1.12
C VAL A 336 8.54 -8.35 1.77
N SER A 337 8.24 -8.95 2.92
CA SER A 337 9.14 -9.91 3.58
C SER A 337 9.42 -11.15 2.73
N GLU A 338 8.54 -11.46 1.77
CA GLU A 338 8.69 -12.60 0.84
C GLU A 338 9.80 -12.38 -0.20
N VAL A 339 10.00 -11.13 -0.60
CA VAL A 339 10.93 -10.73 -1.68
C VAL A 339 12.24 -10.14 -1.17
N LEU A 340 12.31 -9.73 0.09
CA LEU A 340 13.51 -9.20 0.71
C LEU A 340 14.27 -10.31 1.45
N HIS A 341 15.38 -10.78 0.87
CA HIS A 341 16.24 -11.81 1.46
C HIS A 341 17.29 -11.22 2.41
N HIS A 342 17.68 -9.96 2.19
CA HIS A 342 18.69 -9.25 2.96
C HIS A 342 18.08 -8.11 3.79
N ALA A 343 16.96 -8.40 4.44
CA ALA A 343 16.30 -7.53 5.40
C ALA A 343 16.27 -8.22 6.77
N LEU A 344 16.29 -7.45 7.82
CA LEU A 344 15.96 -7.95 9.15
C LEU A 344 14.45 -8.17 9.23
N LYS A 345 14.03 -9.23 9.92
CA LYS A 345 12.62 -9.60 10.03
C LYS A 345 12.27 -9.94 11.47
N VAL A 346 11.11 -9.46 11.93
CA VAL A 346 10.65 -9.66 13.30
C VAL A 346 9.12 -9.79 13.31
N ASN A 347 8.56 -10.49 14.30
CA ASN A 347 7.13 -10.40 14.54
C ASN A 347 6.80 -9.03 15.14
N PHE A 348 5.77 -8.34 14.63
CA PHE A 348 5.45 -6.98 15.05
C PHE A 348 5.25 -6.82 16.57
N TRP A 349 4.74 -7.85 17.24
CA TRP A 349 4.49 -7.85 18.69
C TRP A 349 5.75 -8.09 19.53
N ASP A 350 6.84 -8.60 18.93
CA ASP A 350 8.10 -8.84 19.62
C ASP A 350 8.98 -7.59 19.63
N THR A 351 8.60 -6.65 20.49
CA THR A 351 9.27 -5.35 20.60
C THR A 351 10.67 -5.45 21.19
N GLU A 352 10.97 -6.54 21.94
CA GLU A 352 12.30 -6.81 22.48
C GLU A 352 13.25 -7.24 21.37
N GLU A 353 12.86 -8.20 20.54
CA GLU A 353 13.66 -8.60 19.39
C GLU A 353 13.80 -7.48 18.37
N MET A 354 12.74 -6.70 18.14
CA MET A 354 12.80 -5.50 17.31
C MET A 354 13.87 -4.53 17.80
N ALA A 355 13.89 -4.25 19.10
CA ALA A 355 14.89 -3.38 19.71
C ALA A 355 16.31 -3.97 19.58
N ASN A 356 16.50 -5.28 19.84
CA ASN A 356 17.79 -5.96 19.70
C ASN A 356 18.34 -5.83 18.28
N GLN A 357 17.49 -6.03 17.25
CA GLN A 357 17.90 -5.91 15.85
C GLN A 357 18.22 -4.46 15.47
N ILE A 358 17.46 -3.47 15.97
CA ILE A 358 17.78 -2.05 15.80
C ILE A 358 19.15 -1.74 16.40
N ILE A 359 19.39 -2.10 17.66
CA ILE A 359 20.66 -1.89 18.38
C ILE A 359 21.83 -2.51 17.58
N ALA A 360 21.67 -3.76 17.12
CA ALA A 360 22.70 -4.44 16.34
C ALA A 360 23.10 -3.68 15.08
N VAL A 361 22.13 -3.14 14.33
CA VAL A 361 22.43 -2.33 13.13
C VAL A 361 23.09 -1.02 13.49
N LEU A 362 22.64 -0.36 14.56
CA LEU A 362 23.19 0.93 14.98
C LEU A 362 24.62 0.79 15.52
N GLN A 363 24.98 -0.32 16.17
CA GLN A 363 26.30 -0.56 16.72
C GLN A 363 27.29 -1.12 15.70
N HIS A 364 26.83 -1.88 14.69
CA HIS A 364 27.70 -2.60 13.77
C HIS A 364 27.62 -2.04 12.35
N LYS A 365 28.42 -1.01 12.04
CA LYS A 365 28.52 -0.41 10.69
C LYS A 365 28.75 -1.42 9.55
N PRO A 366 29.55 -2.51 9.71
CA PRO A 366 29.65 -3.53 8.66
C PRO A 366 28.32 -4.24 8.38
N LEU A 367 27.53 -4.56 9.42
CA LEU A 367 26.20 -5.14 9.27
C LEU A 367 25.26 -4.18 8.52
N GLN A 368 25.21 -2.92 8.95
CA GLN A 368 24.41 -1.87 8.31
C GLN A 368 24.71 -1.77 6.80
N ARG A 369 26.00 -1.68 6.44
CA ARG A 369 26.44 -1.58 5.04
C ARG A 369 26.11 -2.84 4.24
N THR A 370 26.22 -4.00 4.82
CA THR A 370 25.90 -5.28 4.18
C THR A 370 24.43 -5.38 3.88
N LEU A 371 23.57 -5.08 4.87
CA LEU A 371 22.11 -5.08 4.70
C LEU A 371 21.65 -4.05 3.65
N ALA A 372 22.20 -2.84 3.67
CA ALA A 372 21.89 -1.81 2.67
C ALA A 372 22.29 -2.27 1.25
N LYS A 373 23.52 -2.76 1.08
CA LYS A 373 24.06 -3.17 -0.23
C LYS A 373 23.29 -4.36 -0.85
N TYR A 374 23.02 -5.39 -0.06
CA TYR A 374 22.36 -6.59 -0.58
C TYR A 374 20.85 -6.44 -0.60
N GLY A 375 20.25 -5.67 0.33
CA GLY A 375 18.84 -5.31 0.27
C GLY A 375 18.50 -4.46 -0.97
N GLU A 376 19.40 -3.55 -1.38
CA GLU A 376 19.26 -2.82 -2.64
C GLU A 376 19.18 -3.78 -3.84
N ARG A 377 19.93 -4.89 -3.85
CA ARG A 377 19.84 -5.89 -4.92
C ARG A 377 18.49 -6.59 -4.95
N ASP A 378 17.93 -6.92 -3.77
CA ASP A 378 16.59 -7.50 -3.68
C ASP A 378 15.54 -6.52 -4.23
N ALA A 379 15.62 -5.23 -3.85
CA ALA A 379 14.73 -4.20 -4.34
C ALA A 379 14.81 -4.02 -5.87
N ARG A 380 16.02 -4.09 -6.46
CA ARG A 380 16.23 -4.01 -7.91
C ARG A 380 15.57 -5.15 -8.70
N GLN A 381 15.35 -6.31 -8.07
CA GLN A 381 14.68 -7.45 -8.69
C GLN A 381 13.15 -7.34 -8.59
N THR A 382 12.65 -6.53 -7.66
CA THR A 382 11.22 -6.35 -7.40
C THR A 382 10.70 -5.17 -8.24
N THR A 383 10.40 -5.42 -9.50
CA THR A 383 10.09 -4.37 -10.49
C THR A 383 8.63 -4.40 -10.94
N TRP A 384 8.08 -3.23 -11.28
CA TRP A 384 6.77 -3.14 -11.94
C TRP A 384 6.72 -3.89 -13.28
N ARG A 385 7.85 -4.00 -13.98
CA ARG A 385 7.93 -4.77 -15.21
C ARG A 385 7.63 -6.25 -14.98
N ALA A 386 8.21 -6.86 -13.95
CA ALA A 386 7.95 -8.26 -13.60
C ALA A 386 6.48 -8.49 -13.22
N ALA A 387 5.88 -7.54 -12.48
CA ALA A 387 4.45 -7.56 -12.18
C ALA A 387 3.58 -7.49 -13.46
N ALA A 388 3.92 -6.58 -14.35
CA ALA A 388 3.21 -6.38 -15.62
C ALA A 388 3.30 -7.61 -16.54
N GLU A 389 4.47 -8.25 -16.62
CA GLU A 389 4.66 -9.47 -17.42
C GLU A 389 3.79 -10.62 -16.90
N LYS A 390 3.67 -10.79 -15.59
CA LYS A 390 2.75 -11.78 -14.98
C LYS A 390 1.30 -11.46 -15.30
N CYS A 391 0.86 -10.20 -15.13
CA CYS A 391 -0.50 -9.78 -15.46
C CYS A 391 -0.80 -9.97 -16.95
N LEU A 392 0.12 -9.61 -17.84
CA LEU A 392 -0.07 -9.77 -19.29
C LEU A 392 -0.21 -11.24 -19.68
N ASN A 393 0.56 -12.13 -19.08
CA ASN A 393 0.44 -13.57 -19.31
C ASN A 393 -0.91 -14.10 -18.80
N LEU A 394 -1.37 -13.63 -17.64
CA LEU A 394 -2.69 -13.96 -17.11
C LEU A 394 -3.80 -13.52 -18.07
N TYR A 395 -3.73 -12.31 -18.63
CA TYR A 395 -4.72 -11.82 -19.59
C TYR A 395 -4.74 -12.67 -20.87
N ARG A 396 -3.56 -13.04 -21.41
CA ARG A 396 -3.46 -13.89 -22.61
C ARG A 396 -4.06 -15.27 -22.41
N ASN A 397 -3.97 -15.82 -21.19
CA ASN A 397 -4.57 -17.11 -20.87
C ASN A 397 -6.10 -17.05 -20.72
N LEU A 398 -6.66 -15.86 -20.50
CA LEU A 398 -8.10 -15.67 -20.36
C LEU A 398 -8.79 -15.27 -21.66
N VAL A 399 -8.07 -14.67 -22.59
CA VAL A 399 -8.61 -14.24 -23.90
C VAL A 399 -8.39 -15.37 -24.91
N PRO A 400 -9.47 -15.93 -25.51
CA PRO A 400 -9.31 -16.90 -26.59
C PRO A 400 -8.46 -16.33 -27.74
N ALA A 401 -7.66 -17.19 -28.38
CA ALA A 401 -6.81 -16.84 -29.52
C ALA A 401 -7.63 -16.44 -30.75
#